data_8cda792c27c884d77d41e688ec36a396
#
_entry.id   8cda792c27c884d77d41e688ec36a396
#
_cell.length_a   1.000
_cell.length_b   1.000
_cell.length_c   1.000
_cell.angle_alpha   90.00
_cell.angle_beta   90.00
_cell.angle_gamma   90.00
#
_symmetry.space_group_name_H-M   'P 1'
#
loop_
_entity.id
_entity.type
_entity.pdbx_description
1 polymer ?
#
loop_
_entity_poly.entity_id
_entity_poly.type
_entity_poly.pdbx_seq_one_letter_code
_entity_poly.pdbx_strand_id
1 'polypeptide(L)'
;KGASVRRARFHSSVIDRTLLEKGEDFDALVDTYVIFITERDRYGAGLPLYHVERTVTELKNKMFGDGAHIIYVNGAFRDLEHPVGRLMHDMNCTDPSEMLNPLLAKEVRYLKETEGGKMQMCRAFEEVARESAKEAEEKARIETKREMVRKLYALGQMSLETIAECTE
;
A
#
# COMPACT_ATOMS: atom_id res chain seq x y z
N LYS A 1 -9.59 -4.70 3.06
CA LYS A 1 -8.30 -4.56 3.80
C LYS A 1 -7.40 -3.47 3.21
N GLY A 2 -7.68 -2.88 2.13
CA GLY A 2 -7.04 -1.97 1.21
C GLY A 2 -6.30 -0.73 1.79
N ALA A 3 -6.64 0.45 1.27
CA ALA A 3 -5.98 1.73 1.51
C ALA A 3 -6.41 2.40 2.83
N SER A 4 -6.16 1.78 3.99
CA SER A 4 -6.50 2.38 5.28
C SER A 4 -5.54 3.52 5.65
N VAL A 5 -6.03 4.53 6.37
CA VAL A 5 -5.22 5.68 6.82
C VAL A 5 -4.04 5.25 7.70
N ARG A 6 -4.21 4.18 8.50
CA ARG A 6 -3.12 3.63 9.32
C ARG A 6 -2.06 2.94 8.47
N ARG A 7 -2.47 2.27 7.37
CA ARG A 7 -1.54 1.65 6.41
C ARG A 7 -0.72 2.73 5.68
N ALA A 8 -1.35 3.83 5.29
CA ALA A 8 -0.64 4.96 4.69
C ALA A 8 0.45 5.49 5.62
N ARG A 9 0.10 5.77 6.89
CA ARG A 9 1.07 6.20 7.90
C ARG A 9 2.20 5.20 8.10
N PHE A 10 1.90 3.90 8.13
CA PHE A 10 2.91 2.86 8.27
C PHE A 10 3.90 2.86 7.10
N HIS A 11 3.39 2.96 5.85
CA HIS A 11 4.26 3.00 4.68
C HIS A 11 5.15 4.25 4.65
N SER A 12 4.63 5.44 5.02
CA SER A 12 5.47 6.64 5.17
C SER A 12 6.63 6.38 6.14
N SER A 13 6.35 5.84 7.32
CA SER A 13 7.40 5.55 8.31
C SER A 13 8.43 4.51 7.85
N VAL A 14 8.01 3.52 7.05
CA VAL A 14 8.93 2.54 6.47
C VAL A 14 9.84 3.19 5.43
N ILE A 15 9.30 4.06 4.58
CA ILE A 15 10.07 4.79 3.58
C ILE A 15 11.13 5.66 4.28
N ASP A 16 10.72 6.49 5.25
CA ASP A 16 11.62 7.37 6.01
C ASP A 16 12.76 6.58 6.66
N ARG A 17 12.43 5.44 7.28
CA ARG A 17 13.43 4.55 7.88
C ARG A 17 14.43 3.98 6.87
N THR A 18 14.00 3.72 5.63
CA THR A 18 14.89 3.16 4.58
C THR A 18 15.74 4.22 3.90
N LEU A 19 15.34 5.49 3.97
CA LEU A 19 16.05 6.61 3.35
C LEU A 19 17.13 7.22 4.25
N LEU A 20 17.04 7.03 5.57
CA LEU A 20 17.96 7.62 6.54
C LEU A 20 18.92 6.55 7.09
N GLU A 21 20.21 6.77 6.96
CA GLU A 21 21.25 5.92 7.54
C GLU A 21 21.52 6.28 9.01
N LYS A 22 22.18 5.36 9.71
CA LYS A 22 22.48 5.58 11.12
C LYS A 22 23.48 6.73 11.31
N GLY A 23 23.04 7.80 11.96
CA GLY A 23 23.86 8.99 12.26
C GLY A 23 23.68 10.13 11.28
N GLU A 24 22.86 9.98 10.27
CA GLU A 24 22.44 11.09 9.41
C GLU A 24 21.46 12.04 10.12
N ASP A 25 21.45 13.29 9.68
CA ASP A 25 20.52 14.31 10.17
C ASP A 25 19.11 14.05 9.61
N PHE A 26 18.08 14.22 10.45
CA PHE A 26 16.69 14.09 10.02
C PHE A 26 16.29 15.14 8.97
N ASP A 27 16.96 16.28 8.92
CA ASP A 27 16.73 17.30 7.88
C ASP A 27 17.22 16.87 6.49
N ALA A 28 17.92 15.74 6.38
CA ALA A 28 18.30 15.13 5.10
C ALA A 28 17.15 14.30 4.45
N LEU A 29 16.04 14.07 5.17
CA LEU A 29 14.87 13.40 4.60
C LEU A 29 14.29 14.20 3.45
N VAL A 30 14.02 13.51 2.35
CA VAL A 30 13.40 14.08 1.15
C VAL A 30 11.88 13.93 1.19
N ASP A 31 11.17 14.67 0.35
CA ASP A 31 9.72 14.51 0.20
C ASP A 31 9.36 13.09 -0.23
N THR A 32 8.41 12.49 0.47
CA THR A 32 7.95 11.12 0.24
C THR A 32 6.47 11.06 -0.09
N TYR A 33 6.10 10.15 -1.01
CA TYR A 33 4.74 10.02 -1.50
C TYR A 33 4.23 8.60 -1.32
N VAL A 34 3.16 8.42 -0.55
CA VAL A 34 2.40 7.17 -0.48
C VAL A 34 1.14 7.31 -1.32
N ILE A 35 1.09 6.63 -2.45
CA ILE A 35 -0.01 6.73 -3.41
C ILE A 35 -0.85 5.44 -3.36
N PHE A 36 -2.13 5.56 -3.05
CA PHE A 36 -3.10 4.48 -3.15
C PHE A 36 -4.03 4.70 -4.34
N ILE A 37 -4.03 3.78 -5.28
CA ILE A 37 -5.07 3.70 -6.30
C ILE A 37 -6.16 2.77 -5.77
N THR A 38 -7.36 3.30 -5.57
CA THR A 38 -8.48 2.55 -4.97
C THR A 38 -9.52 2.21 -6.04
N GLU A 39 -10.08 1.02 -5.99
CA GLU A 39 -11.12 0.57 -6.93
C GLU A 39 -12.34 1.50 -6.91
N ARG A 40 -12.69 2.03 -5.74
CA ARG A 40 -13.83 2.93 -5.51
C ARG A 40 -13.35 4.25 -4.93
N ASP A 41 -14.17 5.29 -5.11
CA ASP A 41 -13.91 6.58 -4.47
C ASP A 41 -13.84 6.44 -2.94
N ARG A 42 -12.68 6.71 -2.40
CA ARG A 42 -12.38 6.55 -0.96
C ARG A 42 -13.24 7.45 -0.08
N TYR A 43 -13.51 8.67 -0.54
CA TYR A 43 -14.20 9.71 0.22
C TYR A 43 -15.61 10.03 -0.31
N GLY A 44 -15.97 9.51 -1.48
CA GLY A 44 -17.32 9.68 -2.05
C GLY A 44 -17.62 11.08 -2.58
N ALA A 45 -16.62 11.94 -2.76
CA ALA A 45 -16.80 13.30 -3.27
C ALA A 45 -16.68 13.41 -4.79
N GLY A 46 -16.45 12.31 -5.50
CA GLY A 46 -16.36 12.28 -6.96
C GLY A 46 -15.10 12.89 -7.55
N LEU A 47 -14.12 13.26 -6.73
CA LEU A 47 -12.88 13.88 -7.20
C LEU A 47 -11.93 12.82 -7.80
N PRO A 48 -11.06 13.20 -8.75
CA PRO A 48 -10.09 12.29 -9.37
C PRO A 48 -9.04 11.78 -8.39
N LEU A 49 -8.63 12.61 -7.44
CA LEU A 49 -7.69 12.27 -6.38
C LEU A 49 -7.91 13.12 -5.13
N TYR A 50 -7.39 12.64 -4.01
CA TYR A 50 -7.41 13.33 -2.72
C TYR A 50 -5.99 13.39 -2.18
N HIS A 51 -5.52 14.60 -1.90
CA HIS A 51 -4.23 14.86 -1.28
C HIS A 51 -4.44 15.04 0.23
N VAL A 52 -3.72 14.26 1.03
CA VAL A 52 -3.83 14.29 2.49
C VAL A 52 -2.52 14.79 3.06
N GLU A 53 -2.61 15.89 3.81
CA GLU A 53 -1.49 16.59 4.44
C GLU A 53 -1.70 16.72 5.94
N ARG A 54 -0.62 16.86 6.69
CA ARG A 54 -0.67 17.22 8.11
C ARG A 54 -0.79 18.72 8.26
N THR A 55 -1.53 19.15 9.29
CA THR A 55 -1.77 20.56 9.57
C THR A 55 -1.61 20.88 11.05
N VAL A 56 -1.26 22.12 11.37
CA VAL A 56 -1.20 22.66 12.72
C VAL A 56 -2.56 23.25 13.06
N THR A 57 -3.32 22.57 13.90
CA THR A 57 -4.71 22.91 14.22
C THR A 57 -4.86 24.31 14.81
N GLU A 58 -3.98 24.70 15.72
CA GLU A 58 -3.99 25.98 16.43
C GLU A 58 -3.68 27.18 15.51
N LEU A 59 -3.04 26.90 14.36
CA LEU A 59 -2.71 27.89 13.34
C LEU A 59 -3.70 27.86 12.15
N LYS A 60 -4.98 27.64 12.42
CA LYS A 60 -6.05 27.57 11.41
C LYS A 60 -5.77 26.53 10.31
N ASN A 61 -5.28 25.36 10.70
CA ASN A 61 -4.90 24.28 9.80
C ASN A 61 -3.79 24.67 8.78
N LYS A 62 -2.84 25.53 9.20
CA LYS A 62 -1.64 25.79 8.40
C LYS A 62 -0.92 24.47 8.12
N MET A 63 -0.46 24.29 6.89
CA MET A 63 0.31 23.11 6.49
C MET A 63 1.50 22.90 7.42
N PHE A 64 1.71 21.66 7.88
CA PHE A 64 2.84 21.30 8.71
C PHE A 64 4.16 21.31 7.91
N GLY A 65 4.11 20.83 6.65
CA GLY A 65 5.22 20.94 5.71
C GLY A 65 6.38 20.01 6.03
N ASP A 66 6.08 18.79 6.45
CA ASP A 66 7.07 17.77 6.80
C ASP A 66 7.51 16.89 5.60
N GLY A 67 7.07 17.22 4.39
CA GLY A 67 7.43 16.48 3.18
C GLY A 67 6.82 15.07 3.04
N ALA A 68 5.94 14.66 3.96
CA ALA A 68 5.28 13.35 3.88
C ALA A 68 3.87 13.45 3.30
N HIS A 69 3.70 13.05 2.05
CA HIS A 69 2.46 13.19 1.28
C HIS A 69 1.72 11.86 1.15
N ILE A 70 0.39 11.89 1.29
CA ILE A 70 -0.45 10.73 1.03
C ILE A 70 -1.48 11.11 -0.03
N ILE A 71 -1.57 10.30 -1.10
CA ILE A 71 -2.48 10.54 -2.22
C ILE A 71 -3.40 9.32 -2.39
N TYR A 72 -4.71 9.58 -2.40
CA TYR A 72 -5.70 8.59 -2.77
C TYR A 72 -6.22 8.90 -4.17
N VAL A 73 -5.93 8.04 -5.13
CA VAL A 73 -6.43 8.14 -6.50
C VAL A 73 -7.73 7.36 -6.61
N ASN A 74 -8.76 8.01 -7.14
CA ASN A 74 -10.07 7.40 -7.38
C ASN A 74 -10.04 6.55 -8.65
N GLY A 75 -9.87 5.23 -8.52
CA GLY A 75 -9.87 4.29 -9.64
C GLY A 75 -11.22 4.12 -10.35
N ALA A 76 -12.31 4.66 -9.78
CA ALA A 76 -13.61 4.72 -10.43
C ALA A 76 -13.83 6.00 -11.27
N PHE A 77 -12.89 6.94 -11.26
CA PHE A 77 -12.98 8.18 -12.03
C PHE A 77 -12.85 7.92 -13.54
N ARG A 78 -13.76 8.45 -14.36
CA ARG A 78 -13.91 8.10 -15.79
C ARG A 78 -13.88 9.28 -16.76
N ASP A 79 -13.66 10.49 -16.27
CA ASP A 79 -13.58 11.66 -17.13
C ASP A 79 -12.27 11.63 -17.94
N LEU A 80 -12.38 11.39 -19.25
CA LEU A 80 -11.24 11.29 -20.16
C LEU A 80 -10.59 12.64 -20.50
N GLU A 81 -11.24 13.76 -20.22
CA GLU A 81 -10.64 15.08 -20.35
C GLU A 81 -9.61 15.32 -19.24
N HIS A 82 -9.77 14.64 -18.10
CA HIS A 82 -8.85 14.72 -16.97
C HIS A 82 -7.72 13.68 -17.08
N PRO A 83 -6.44 14.03 -16.79
CA PRO A 83 -5.31 13.09 -16.86
C PRO A 83 -5.48 11.82 -16.02
N VAL A 84 -6.05 11.93 -14.82
CA VAL A 84 -6.33 10.78 -13.94
C VAL A 84 -7.36 9.85 -14.58
N GLY A 85 -8.39 10.41 -15.24
CA GLY A 85 -9.40 9.60 -15.92
C GLY A 85 -8.82 8.79 -17.08
N ARG A 86 -7.93 9.40 -17.88
CA ARG A 86 -7.16 8.69 -18.93
C ARG A 86 -6.28 7.59 -18.36
N LEU A 87 -5.56 7.87 -17.27
CA LEU A 87 -4.74 6.86 -16.61
C LEU A 87 -5.60 5.69 -16.09
N MET A 88 -6.74 5.99 -15.45
CA MET A 88 -7.65 4.96 -14.94
C MET A 88 -8.31 4.18 -16.07
N HIS A 89 -8.58 4.80 -17.22
CA HIS A 89 -9.00 4.10 -18.44
C HIS A 89 -7.94 3.06 -18.82
N ASP A 90 -6.70 3.48 -19.01
CA ASP A 90 -5.62 2.60 -19.46
C ASP A 90 -5.32 1.48 -18.48
N MET A 91 -5.35 1.74 -17.17
CA MET A 91 -5.18 0.71 -16.13
C MET A 91 -6.29 -0.36 -16.13
N ASN A 92 -7.45 -0.06 -16.70
CA ASN A 92 -8.56 -1.01 -16.87
C ASN A 92 -8.59 -1.64 -18.26
N CYS A 93 -7.77 -1.20 -19.22
CA CYS A 93 -7.70 -1.78 -20.55
C CYS A 93 -7.02 -3.14 -20.51
N THR A 94 -7.64 -4.12 -21.16
CA THR A 94 -7.03 -5.42 -21.40
C THR A 94 -6.26 -5.49 -22.71
N ASP A 95 -6.67 -4.70 -23.71
CA ASP A 95 -6.02 -4.61 -25.02
C ASP A 95 -5.13 -3.37 -25.09
N PRO A 96 -3.81 -3.52 -25.37
CA PRO A 96 -2.89 -2.38 -25.51
C PRO A 96 -3.27 -1.42 -26.64
N SER A 97 -4.04 -1.86 -27.63
CA SER A 97 -4.47 -1.01 -28.77
C SER A 97 -5.55 -0.01 -28.37
N GLU A 98 -6.27 -0.25 -27.29
CA GLU A 98 -7.31 0.65 -26.73
C GLU A 98 -6.76 1.67 -25.74
N MET A 99 -5.48 1.57 -25.36
CA MET A 99 -4.86 2.46 -24.40
C MET A 99 -4.58 3.85 -25.02
N LEU A 100 -4.85 4.88 -24.23
CA LEU A 100 -4.67 6.29 -24.62
C LEU A 100 -3.21 6.75 -24.45
N ASN A 101 -2.48 6.18 -23.51
CA ASN A 101 -1.08 6.49 -23.28
C ASN A 101 -0.18 5.54 -24.09
N PRO A 102 0.56 6.06 -25.10
CA PRO A 102 1.37 5.22 -25.99
C PRO A 102 2.53 4.52 -25.27
N LEU A 103 3.05 5.09 -24.18
CA LEU A 103 4.12 4.46 -23.39
C LEU A 103 3.57 3.26 -22.61
N LEU A 104 2.42 3.41 -21.96
CA LEU A 104 1.76 2.30 -21.28
C LEU A 104 1.36 1.20 -22.27
N ALA A 105 0.77 1.57 -23.41
CA ALA A 105 0.42 0.64 -24.49
C ALA A 105 1.63 -0.17 -24.97
N LYS A 106 2.77 0.49 -25.15
CA LYS A 106 4.03 -0.17 -25.56
C LYS A 106 4.50 -1.20 -24.53
N GLU A 107 4.54 -0.81 -23.24
CA GLU A 107 5.01 -1.68 -22.17
C GLU A 107 4.04 -2.87 -21.94
N VAL A 108 2.74 -2.63 -21.97
CA VAL A 108 1.74 -3.70 -21.84
C VAL A 108 1.81 -4.68 -23.02
N ARG A 109 2.03 -4.16 -24.24
CA ARG A 109 2.26 -4.99 -25.43
C ARG A 109 3.51 -5.84 -25.28
N TYR A 110 4.62 -5.24 -24.85
CA TYR A 110 5.85 -5.98 -24.57
C TYR A 110 5.62 -7.12 -23.58
N LEU A 111 4.98 -6.83 -22.44
CA LEU A 111 4.72 -7.82 -21.39
C LEU A 111 3.79 -8.97 -21.86
N LYS A 112 2.82 -8.67 -22.71
CA LYS A 112 1.80 -9.66 -23.16
C LYS A 112 2.22 -10.45 -24.38
N GLU A 113 2.95 -9.84 -25.31
CA GLU A 113 3.17 -10.42 -26.65
C GLU A 113 4.58 -11.01 -26.81
N THR A 114 5.58 -10.56 -26.01
CA THR A 114 6.94 -11.09 -26.14
C THR A 114 7.23 -12.18 -25.12
N GLU A 115 8.09 -13.13 -25.47
CA GLU A 115 8.53 -14.19 -24.57
C GLU A 115 9.27 -13.62 -23.32
N GLY A 116 10.11 -12.59 -23.54
CA GLY A 116 10.79 -11.90 -22.43
C GLY A 116 9.81 -11.22 -21.47
N GLY A 117 8.81 -10.54 -21.99
CA GLY A 117 7.77 -9.89 -21.20
C GLY A 117 6.91 -10.89 -20.41
N LYS A 118 6.48 -11.97 -21.06
CA LYS A 118 5.73 -13.05 -20.39
C LYS A 118 6.53 -13.68 -19.26
N MET A 119 7.82 -13.92 -19.48
CA MET A 119 8.72 -14.45 -18.43
C MET A 119 8.87 -13.48 -17.27
N GLN A 120 9.01 -12.17 -17.55
CA GLN A 120 9.08 -11.14 -16.52
C GLN A 120 7.78 -11.07 -15.70
N MET A 121 6.64 -11.14 -16.35
CA MET A 121 5.33 -11.15 -15.71
C MET A 121 5.14 -12.41 -14.83
N CYS A 122 5.51 -13.60 -15.30
CA CYS A 122 5.47 -14.83 -14.51
C CYS A 122 6.31 -14.71 -13.24
N ARG A 123 7.54 -14.22 -13.33
CA ARG A 123 8.40 -13.99 -12.14
C ARG A 123 7.77 -13.04 -11.13
N ALA A 124 7.19 -11.93 -11.59
CA ALA A 124 6.51 -10.97 -10.72
C ALA A 124 5.31 -11.62 -10.01
N PHE A 125 4.51 -12.42 -10.70
CA PHE A 125 3.40 -13.16 -10.09
C PHE A 125 3.87 -14.21 -9.08
N GLU A 126 4.93 -14.94 -9.37
CA GLU A 126 5.53 -15.91 -8.44
C GLU A 126 6.03 -15.22 -7.16
N GLU A 127 6.65 -14.05 -7.30
CA GLU A 127 7.12 -13.27 -6.16
C GLU A 127 5.96 -12.80 -5.27
N VAL A 128 4.91 -12.21 -5.86
CA VAL A 128 3.69 -11.80 -5.14
C VAL A 128 3.01 -13.00 -4.47
N ALA A 129 2.91 -14.13 -5.16
CA ALA A 129 2.33 -15.35 -4.60
C ALA A 129 3.13 -15.87 -3.40
N ARG A 130 4.47 -15.84 -3.50
CA ARG A 130 5.36 -16.23 -2.40
C ARG A 130 5.25 -15.30 -1.18
N GLU A 131 5.18 -13.99 -1.41
CA GLU A 131 4.97 -13.01 -0.33
C GLU A 131 3.62 -13.20 0.33
N SER A 132 2.56 -13.36 -0.46
CA SER A 132 1.21 -13.62 0.05
C SER A 132 1.12 -14.91 0.86
N ALA A 133 1.81 -15.96 0.43
CA ALA A 133 1.89 -17.23 1.18
C ALA A 133 2.60 -17.06 2.53
N LYS A 134 3.74 -16.34 2.56
CA LYS A 134 4.45 -16.02 3.82
C LYS A 134 3.61 -15.20 4.79
N GLU A 135 2.89 -14.19 4.26
CA GLU A 135 1.98 -13.40 5.09
C GLU A 135 0.82 -14.24 5.66
N ALA A 136 0.28 -15.16 4.87
CA ALA A 136 -0.79 -16.05 5.32
C ALA A 136 -0.31 -17.02 6.40
N GLU A 137 0.88 -17.60 6.23
CA GLU A 137 1.51 -18.48 7.19
C GLU A 137 1.77 -17.78 8.53
N GLU A 138 2.34 -16.56 8.49
CA GLU A 138 2.59 -15.78 9.70
C GLU A 138 1.29 -15.38 10.41
N LYS A 139 0.25 -15.01 9.67
CA LYS A 139 -1.08 -14.74 10.25
C LYS A 139 -1.68 -15.98 10.90
N ALA A 140 -1.58 -17.13 10.25
CA ALA A 140 -2.05 -18.40 10.82
C ALA A 140 -1.28 -18.76 12.09
N ARG A 141 0.04 -18.59 12.11
CA ARG A 141 0.90 -18.80 13.27
C ARG A 141 0.50 -17.92 14.45
N ILE A 142 0.29 -16.62 14.20
CA ILE A 142 -0.15 -15.67 15.23
C ILE A 142 -1.53 -16.04 15.75
N GLU A 143 -2.47 -16.43 14.91
CA GLU A 143 -3.83 -16.81 15.34
C GLU A 143 -3.80 -18.11 16.17
N THR A 144 -3.01 -19.10 15.77
CA THR A 144 -2.81 -20.34 16.53
C THR A 144 -2.24 -20.04 17.93
N LYS A 145 -1.21 -19.17 18.01
CA LYS A 145 -0.65 -18.71 19.30
C LYS A 145 -1.72 -18.02 20.16
N ARG A 146 -2.52 -17.15 19.57
CA ARG A 146 -3.61 -16.45 20.28
C ARG A 146 -4.68 -17.42 20.81
N GLU A 147 -5.06 -18.41 20.03
CA GLU A 147 -6.00 -19.43 20.47
C GLU A 147 -5.42 -20.28 21.60
N MET A 148 -4.14 -20.63 21.53
CA MET A 148 -3.45 -21.36 22.58
C MET A 148 -3.43 -20.56 23.88
N VAL A 149 -3.06 -19.28 23.85
CA VAL A 149 -3.11 -18.36 25.00
C VAL A 149 -4.50 -18.30 25.60
N ARG A 150 -5.55 -18.15 24.78
CA ARG A 150 -6.95 -18.12 25.27
C ARG A 150 -7.34 -19.40 25.95
N LYS A 151 -6.95 -20.56 25.41
CA LYS A 151 -7.25 -21.87 26.02
C LYS A 151 -6.51 -22.04 27.34
N LEU A 152 -5.21 -21.71 27.40
CA LEU A 152 -4.42 -21.81 28.64
C LEU A 152 -4.94 -20.88 29.74
N TYR A 153 -5.32 -19.66 29.37
CA TYR A 153 -5.93 -18.71 30.31
C TYR A 153 -7.29 -19.18 30.82
N ALA A 154 -8.12 -19.77 29.96
CA ALA A 154 -9.45 -20.30 30.34
C ALA A 154 -9.37 -21.50 31.30
N LEU A 155 -8.28 -22.28 31.27
CA LEU A 155 -8.04 -23.37 32.19
C LEU A 155 -7.73 -22.91 33.64
N GLY A 156 -7.37 -21.63 33.83
CA GLY A 156 -7.18 -21.02 35.16
C GLY A 156 -6.02 -21.59 35.98
N GLN A 157 -5.16 -22.42 35.39
CA GLN A 157 -4.09 -23.13 36.09
C GLN A 157 -2.70 -22.46 35.96
N MET A 158 -2.59 -21.40 35.15
CA MET A 158 -1.33 -20.74 34.85
C MET A 158 -1.44 -19.22 35.00
N SER A 159 -0.37 -18.56 35.47
CA SER A 159 -0.26 -17.09 35.46
C SER A 159 -0.05 -16.57 34.05
N LEU A 160 -0.38 -15.28 33.80
CA LEU A 160 -0.15 -14.63 32.50
C LEU A 160 1.33 -14.63 32.13
N GLU A 161 2.23 -14.53 33.11
CA GLU A 161 3.68 -14.56 32.90
C GLU A 161 4.14 -15.93 32.37
N THR A 162 3.67 -17.02 33.02
CA THR A 162 3.98 -18.40 32.58
C THR A 162 3.41 -18.69 31.18
N ILE A 163 2.21 -18.18 30.86
CA ILE A 163 1.61 -18.32 29.52
C ILE A 163 2.43 -17.60 28.48
N ALA A 164 2.95 -16.40 28.79
CA ALA A 164 3.80 -15.65 27.87
C ALA A 164 5.11 -16.40 27.55
N GLU A 165 5.81 -16.92 28.56
CA GLU A 165 7.02 -17.71 28.41
C GLU A 165 6.81 -19.00 27.56
N CYS A 166 5.63 -19.63 27.65
CA CYS A 166 5.31 -20.83 26.86
C CYS A 166 4.93 -20.54 25.40
N THR A 167 4.70 -19.26 25.05
CA THR A 167 4.19 -18.88 23.71
C THR A 167 5.16 -18.01 22.90
N GLU A 168 6.35 -17.71 23.41
CA GLU A 168 7.46 -17.14 22.64
C GLU A 168 8.03 -18.15 21.65
#